data_f66d26d43c7906dc593fefbc6b8251e6
#
_entry.id   f66d26d43c7906dc593fefbc6b8251e6
#
_cell.length_a   1.000
_cell.length_b   1.000
_cell.length_c   1.000
_cell.angle_alpha   90.00
_cell.angle_beta   90.00
_cell.angle_gamma   90.00
#
_symmetry.space_group_name_H-M   'P 1'
#
loop_
_entity.id
_entity.type
_entity.pdbx_description
1 polymer ?
#
loop_
_entity_poly.entity_id
_entity_poly.type
_entity_poly.pdbx_seq_one_letter_code
_entity_poly.pdbx_strand_id
1 'polypeptide(L)'
;MATIAWINRNERKRATAKKYAALRTELKAKKDYAGLMQLPRDASPTRVVNRCEVSGRRRAFIRRFKMSRLTFRELASQGLIPGVTKSSW
;
A
#
# COMPACT_ATOMS: atom_id res chain seq x y z
N MET A 1 7.48 7.44 13.34
CA MET A 1 7.02 6.03 13.19
C MET A 1 5.52 6.02 12.93
N ALA A 2 5.06 5.15 12.03
CA ALA A 2 3.64 5.07 11.74
C ALA A 2 2.89 4.38 12.88
N THR A 3 1.71 4.93 13.21
CA THR A 3 0.87 4.36 14.27
C THR A 3 -0.05 3.27 13.70
N ILE A 4 -0.58 2.45 14.59
CA ILE A 4 -1.57 1.42 14.23
C ILE A 4 -2.80 2.06 13.58
N ALA A 5 -3.18 3.26 14.00
CA ALA A 5 -4.30 4.00 13.43
C ALA A 5 -4.10 4.27 11.92
N TRP A 6 -2.89 4.62 11.51
CA TRP A 6 -2.57 4.83 10.09
C TRP A 6 -2.65 3.54 9.28
N ILE A 7 -2.17 2.44 9.86
CA ILE A 7 -2.23 1.12 9.21
C ILE A 7 -3.69 0.70 9.03
N ASN A 8 -4.50 0.84 10.06
CA ASN A 8 -5.93 0.50 10.02
C ASN A 8 -6.69 1.37 9.04
N ARG A 9 -6.36 2.66 8.96
CA ARG A 9 -6.95 3.57 7.99
C ARG A 9 -6.65 3.13 6.55
N ASN A 10 -5.42 2.72 6.29
CA ASN A 10 -5.04 2.21 4.97
C ASN A 10 -5.81 0.93 4.61
N GLU A 11 -6.00 0.03 5.57
CA GLU A 11 -6.79 -1.19 5.36
C GLU A 11 -8.26 -0.88 5.07
N ARG A 12 -8.85 0.12 5.73
CA ARG A 12 -10.21 0.58 5.44
C ARG A 12 -10.32 1.14 4.03
N LYS A 13 -9.33 1.93 3.60
CA LYS A 13 -9.28 2.45 2.22
C LYS A 13 -9.20 1.32 1.21
N ARG A 14 -8.39 0.31 1.49
CA ARG A 14 -8.25 -0.87 0.63
C ARG A 14 -9.58 -1.62 0.50
N ALA A 15 -10.26 -1.84 1.60
CA ALA A 15 -11.56 -2.50 1.61
C ALA A 15 -12.60 -1.71 0.82
N THR A 16 -12.66 -0.39 1.01
CA THR A 16 -13.57 0.50 0.30
C THR A 16 -13.28 0.52 -1.20
N ALA A 17 -12.01 0.62 -1.58
CA ALA A 17 -11.60 0.59 -2.98
C ALA A 17 -12.00 -0.73 -3.65
N LYS A 18 -11.82 -1.85 -2.96
CA LYS A 18 -12.21 -3.17 -3.45
C LYS A 18 -13.73 -3.28 -3.62
N LYS A 19 -14.49 -2.74 -2.66
CA LYS A 19 -15.96 -2.75 -2.69
C LYS A 19 -16.51 -2.01 -3.92
N TYR A 20 -15.91 -0.88 -4.28
CA TYR A 20 -16.37 -0.05 -5.38
C TYR A 20 -15.64 -0.30 -6.70
N ALA A 21 -14.70 -1.26 -6.76
CA ALA A 21 -13.88 -1.49 -7.94
C ALA A 21 -14.71 -1.83 -9.19
N ALA A 22 -15.67 -2.74 -9.08
CA ALA A 22 -16.52 -3.15 -10.20
C ALA A 22 -17.40 -1.99 -10.69
N LEU A 23 -18.04 -1.27 -9.77
CA LEU A 23 -18.89 -0.12 -10.10
C LEU A 23 -18.05 0.98 -10.76
N ARG A 24 -16.85 1.23 -10.26
CA ARG A 24 -15.95 2.22 -10.82
C ARG A 24 -15.54 1.88 -12.25
N THR A 25 -15.23 0.61 -12.54
CA THR A 25 -14.91 0.13 -13.88
C THR A 25 -16.10 0.32 -14.83
N GLU A 26 -17.30 -0.03 -14.38
CA GLU A 26 -18.52 0.13 -15.15
C GLU A 26 -18.79 1.59 -15.50
N LEU A 27 -18.68 2.50 -14.52
CA LEU A 27 -18.89 3.93 -14.74
C LEU A 27 -17.86 4.53 -15.69
N LYS A 28 -16.61 4.08 -15.62
CA LYS A 28 -15.58 4.50 -16.58
C LYS A 28 -15.89 4.04 -18.00
N ALA A 29 -16.38 2.81 -18.17
CA ALA A 29 -16.74 2.29 -19.47
C ALA A 29 -17.89 3.08 -20.09
N LYS A 30 -18.84 3.52 -19.28
CA LYS A 30 -19.97 4.37 -19.70
C LYS A 30 -19.61 5.85 -19.83
N LYS A 31 -18.39 6.23 -19.42
CA LYS A 31 -17.94 7.62 -19.38
C LYS A 31 -18.81 8.51 -18.51
N ASP A 32 -19.39 7.94 -17.45
CA ASP A 32 -20.23 8.67 -16.51
C ASP A 32 -19.36 9.29 -15.40
N TYR A 33 -18.76 10.43 -15.70
CA TYR A 33 -17.87 11.12 -14.77
C TYR A 33 -18.61 11.71 -13.58
N ALA A 34 -19.87 12.11 -13.76
CA ALA A 34 -20.69 12.61 -12.67
C ALA A 34 -20.93 11.51 -11.62
N GLY A 35 -21.23 10.29 -12.05
CA GLY A 35 -21.36 9.13 -11.17
C GLY A 35 -20.08 8.79 -10.45
N LEU A 36 -18.92 8.89 -11.14
CA LEU A 36 -17.63 8.67 -10.53
C LEU A 36 -17.32 9.68 -9.41
N MET A 37 -17.71 10.94 -9.61
CA MET A 37 -17.51 11.99 -8.61
C MET A 37 -18.39 11.81 -7.36
N GLN A 38 -19.50 11.10 -7.47
CA GLN A 38 -20.41 10.83 -6.36
C GLN A 38 -19.92 9.68 -5.46
N LEU A 39 -18.95 8.90 -5.92
CA LEU A 39 -18.39 7.81 -5.11
C LEU A 39 -17.60 8.38 -3.92
N PRO A 40 -17.52 7.62 -2.80
CA PRO A 40 -16.67 8.03 -1.67
C PRO A 40 -15.23 8.25 -2.10
N ARG A 41 -14.56 9.21 -1.49
CA ARG A 41 -13.16 9.51 -1.81
C ARG A 41 -12.26 8.29 -1.64
N ASP A 42 -12.52 7.46 -0.62
CA ASP A 42 -11.73 6.26 -0.33
C ASP A 42 -11.99 5.13 -1.32
N ALA A 43 -12.97 5.28 -2.21
CA ALA A 43 -13.19 4.32 -3.30
C ALA A 43 -12.08 4.39 -4.37
N SER A 44 -11.28 5.44 -4.38
CA SER A 44 -10.17 5.58 -5.32
C SER A 44 -9.00 4.67 -4.94
N PRO A 45 -8.56 3.76 -5.84
CA PRO A 45 -7.44 2.87 -5.52
C PRO A 45 -6.10 3.60 -5.37
N THR A 46 -5.99 4.84 -5.89
CA THR A 46 -4.77 5.64 -5.75
C THR A 46 -4.52 6.09 -4.31
N ARG A 47 -5.55 6.10 -3.47
CA ARG A 47 -5.43 6.45 -2.06
C ARG A 47 -4.89 5.31 -1.20
N VAL A 48 -4.95 4.08 -1.71
CA VAL A 48 -4.37 2.91 -1.04
C VAL A 48 -2.87 2.92 -1.29
N VAL A 49 -2.09 2.84 -0.24
CA VAL A 49 -0.63 2.86 -0.35
C VAL A 49 -0.04 1.60 0.27
N ASN A 50 1.11 1.19 -0.25
CA ASN A 50 1.87 0.10 0.33
C ASN A 50 2.57 0.60 1.59
N ARG A 51 2.49 -0.19 2.67
CA ARG A 51 3.13 0.13 3.94
C ARG A 51 4.00 -1.04 4.39
N CYS A 52 5.11 -0.73 5.03
CA CYS A 52 5.99 -1.73 5.61
C CYS A 52 5.18 -2.65 6.54
N GLU A 53 5.31 -3.95 6.37
CA GLU A 53 4.59 -4.92 7.20
C GLU A 53 5.10 -4.94 8.65
N VAL A 54 6.32 -4.47 8.87
CA VAL A 54 6.94 -4.46 10.20
C VAL A 54 6.71 -3.13 10.91
N SER A 55 7.06 -1.99 10.25
CA SER A 55 7.00 -0.67 10.88
C SER A 55 5.78 0.15 10.48
N GLY A 56 5.08 -0.23 9.41
CA GLY A 56 3.94 0.53 8.90
C GLY A 56 4.32 1.77 8.10
N ARG A 57 5.60 1.99 7.85
CA ARG A 57 6.09 3.16 7.13
C ARG A 57 5.65 3.11 5.67
N ARG A 58 5.12 4.21 5.18
CA ARG A 58 4.64 4.36 3.81
C ARG A 58 5.77 4.67 2.83
N ARG A 59 6.72 5.52 3.24
CA ARG A 59 7.84 5.95 2.39
C ARG A 59 8.93 4.89 2.34
N ALA A 60 9.68 4.88 1.23
CA ALA A 60 10.79 3.98 1.01
C ALA A 60 10.41 2.50 1.11
N PHE A 61 9.20 2.16 0.65
CA PHE A 61 8.71 0.80 0.61
C PHE A 61 9.37 0.02 -0.53
N ILE A 62 9.91 -1.16 -0.22
CA ILE A 62 10.50 -2.06 -1.21
C ILE A 62 9.48 -3.17 -1.49
N ARG A 63 8.90 -3.15 -2.70
CA ARG A 63 7.82 -4.09 -3.06
C ARG A 63 8.23 -5.56 -2.99
N ARG A 64 9.46 -5.85 -3.36
CA ARG A 64 9.98 -7.22 -3.36
C ARG A 64 9.93 -7.86 -1.98
N PHE A 65 10.23 -7.09 -0.93
CA PHE A 65 10.28 -7.57 0.44
C PHE A 65 9.10 -7.09 1.30
N LYS A 66 8.26 -6.21 0.75
CA LYS A 66 7.07 -5.64 1.44
C LYS A 66 7.43 -4.94 2.74
N MET A 67 8.57 -4.27 2.78
CA MET A 67 9.04 -3.55 3.95
C MET A 67 9.78 -2.29 3.53
N SER A 68 9.97 -1.35 4.48
CA SER A 68 10.74 -0.13 4.22
C SER A 68 12.22 -0.44 4.10
N ARG A 69 12.96 0.45 3.42
CA ARG A 69 14.42 0.29 3.28
C ARG A 69 15.15 0.23 4.62
N LEU A 70 14.65 0.95 5.63
CA LEU A 70 15.26 0.96 6.97
C LEU A 70 15.09 -0.40 7.65
N THR A 71 13.87 -0.94 7.64
CA THR A 71 13.59 -2.26 8.19
C THR A 71 14.35 -3.35 7.43
N PHE A 72 14.36 -3.24 6.09
CA PHE A 72 15.11 -4.17 5.24
C PHE A 72 16.58 -4.21 5.64
N ARG A 73 17.21 -3.05 5.80
CA ARG A 73 18.62 -2.95 6.15
C ARG A 73 18.91 -3.59 7.52
N GLU A 74 18.05 -3.32 8.50
CA GLU A 74 18.20 -3.90 9.84
C GLU A 74 18.10 -5.42 9.82
N LEU A 75 17.06 -5.96 9.18
CA LEU A 75 16.84 -7.40 9.12
C LEU A 75 17.90 -8.11 8.27
N ALA A 76 18.34 -7.50 7.17
CA ALA A 76 19.38 -8.05 6.34
C ALA A 76 20.73 -8.11 7.09
N SER A 77 21.04 -7.07 7.87
CA SER A 77 22.26 -7.03 8.68
C SER A 77 22.27 -8.11 9.76
N GLN A 78 21.09 -8.49 10.25
CA GLN A 78 20.93 -9.56 11.24
C GLN A 78 20.84 -10.96 10.61
N GLY A 79 20.87 -11.05 9.28
CA GLY A 79 20.77 -12.31 8.58
C GLY A 79 19.38 -12.94 8.58
N LEU A 80 18.34 -12.15 8.84
CA LEU A 80 16.96 -12.64 8.96
C LEU A 80 16.20 -12.72 7.63
N ILE A 81 16.79 -12.21 6.54
CA ILE A 81 16.16 -12.24 5.22
C ILE A 81 16.83 -13.32 4.38
N PRO A 82 16.11 -14.41 4.02
CA PRO A 82 16.70 -15.50 3.23
C PRO A 82 17.16 -15.02 1.85
N GLY A 83 18.32 -15.51 1.42
CA GLY A 83 18.85 -15.24 0.08
C GLY A 83 19.50 -13.86 -0.09
N VAL A 84 19.49 -13.03 0.93
CA VAL A 84 20.13 -11.71 0.88
C VAL A 84 21.52 -11.79 1.47
N THR A 85 22.51 -11.40 0.68
CA THR A 85 23.91 -11.36 1.11
C THR A 85 24.46 -9.96 0.91
N LYS A 86 25.44 -9.59 1.73
CA LYS A 86 26.11 -8.30 1.60
C LYS A 86 26.98 -8.31 0.34
N SER A 87 26.85 -7.26 -0.47
CA SER A 87 27.66 -7.09 -1.68
C SER A 87 28.69 -5.99 -1.44
N SER A 88 29.91 -6.24 -1.92
CA SER A 88 31.01 -5.29 -1.83
C SER A 88 31.66 -5.16 -3.20
N TRP A 89 31.87 -3.93 -3.68
CA TRP A 89 32.47 -3.63 -4.98
C TRP A 89 33.92 -3.29 -4.85
#